data_06c0566d903f52c3b7628d5ca9a8623a
#
_entry.id   06c0566d903f52c3b7628d5ca9a8623a
#
_cell.length_a   1.000
_cell.length_b   1.000
_cell.length_c   1.000
_cell.angle_alpha   90.00
_cell.angle_beta   90.00
_cell.angle_gamma   90.00
#
_symmetry.space_group_name_H-M   'P 1'
#
loop_
_entity.id
_entity.type
_entity.pdbx_description
1 polymer ?
#
loop_
_entity_poly.entity_id
_entity_poly.type
_entity_poly.pdbx_seq_one_letter_code
_entity_poly.pdbx_strand_id
1 'polypeptide(L)'
;LNDIVLDVNANKAYISDALGTIDGINRGAIVSLDLTTGDSRRFVGESTGYDPNLYFTINPPAGFLNMQLNTATDGIALHPTNGRVYYVALQGKTVYSVDTEYLSTAYTDAETSAQVRTEGVKVDMSDGMSMLQKR
;
A
#
# COMPACT_ATOMS: atom_id res chain seq x y z
N LEU A 1 6.30 9.27 -0.69
CA LEU A 1 5.73 8.56 -1.84
C LEU A 1 6.74 7.56 -2.36
N ASN A 2 6.30 6.38 -2.77
CA ASN A 2 7.21 5.30 -3.16
C ASN A 2 6.93 4.78 -4.58
N ASP A 3 5.82 4.10 -4.80
CA ASP A 3 5.48 3.48 -6.09
C ASP A 3 4.16 4.05 -6.65
N ILE A 4 3.93 3.89 -7.96
CA ILE A 4 2.78 4.46 -8.65
C ILE A 4 2.22 3.48 -9.69
N VAL A 5 0.90 3.40 -9.75
CA VAL A 5 0.17 2.71 -10.82
C VAL A 5 -0.82 3.65 -11.49
N LEU A 6 -0.97 3.50 -12.79
CA LEU A 6 -1.86 4.35 -13.60
C LEU A 6 -3.11 3.56 -14.03
N ASP A 7 -4.27 4.14 -13.78
CA ASP A 7 -5.53 3.76 -14.42
C ASP A 7 -5.74 4.64 -15.65
N VAL A 8 -5.29 4.15 -16.79
CA VAL A 8 -5.35 4.90 -18.06
C VAL A 8 -6.80 5.13 -18.49
N ASN A 9 -7.70 4.18 -18.18
CA ASN A 9 -9.10 4.26 -18.58
C ASN A 9 -9.87 5.28 -17.75
N ALA A 10 -9.58 5.37 -16.46
CA ALA A 10 -10.19 6.33 -15.54
C ALA A 10 -9.44 7.66 -15.47
N ASN A 11 -8.28 7.78 -16.13
CA ASN A 11 -7.37 8.93 -16.05
C ASN A 11 -6.97 9.27 -14.59
N LYS A 12 -6.58 8.24 -13.84
CA LYS A 12 -6.20 8.34 -12.42
C LYS A 12 -4.85 7.69 -12.14
N ALA A 13 -4.21 8.16 -11.08
CA ALA A 13 -3.04 7.52 -10.51
C ALA A 13 -3.30 7.09 -9.07
N TYR A 14 -2.71 5.97 -8.67
CA TYR A 14 -2.69 5.50 -7.28
C TYR A 14 -1.24 5.33 -6.87
N ILE A 15 -0.88 5.96 -5.76
CA ILE A 15 0.51 6.08 -5.30
C ILE A 15 0.60 5.52 -3.90
N SER A 16 1.55 4.63 -3.66
CA SER A 16 1.87 4.18 -2.31
C SER A 16 2.70 5.23 -1.57
N ASP A 17 2.33 5.48 -0.32
CA ASP A 17 3.09 6.32 0.58
C ASP A 17 3.60 5.46 1.73
N ALA A 18 4.88 5.13 1.65
CA ALA A 18 5.56 4.23 2.57
C ALA A 18 5.96 4.91 3.89
N LEU A 19 5.50 6.14 4.15
CA LEU A 19 5.76 6.82 5.40
C LEU A 19 5.26 5.98 6.57
N GLY A 20 6.15 5.68 7.51
CA GLY A 20 5.83 4.83 8.65
C GLY A 20 5.03 5.55 9.74
N THR A 21 5.53 5.50 10.96
CA THR A 21 4.87 6.12 12.13
C THR A 21 5.46 7.49 12.44
N ILE A 22 4.59 8.47 12.66
CA ILE A 22 4.94 9.77 13.23
C ILE A 22 4.14 9.92 14.53
N ASP A 23 4.82 10.22 15.63
CA ASP A 23 4.22 10.37 16.97
C ASP A 23 3.37 9.16 17.40
N GLY A 24 3.81 7.94 17.06
CA GLY A 24 3.11 6.71 17.38
C GLY A 24 1.89 6.43 16.50
N ILE A 25 1.61 7.27 15.50
CA ILE A 25 0.47 7.13 14.60
C ILE A 25 0.94 6.63 13.23
N ASN A 26 0.29 5.56 12.73
CA ASN A 26 0.51 5.11 11.37
C ASN A 26 0.20 6.22 10.36
N ARG A 27 1.11 6.43 9.42
CA ARG A 27 1.02 7.43 8.35
C ARG A 27 1.12 6.83 6.95
N GLY A 28 1.30 5.53 6.85
CA GLY A 28 1.26 4.86 5.55
C GLY A 28 -0.08 5.05 4.85
N ALA A 29 -0.06 5.22 3.54
CA ALA A 29 -1.26 5.59 2.80
C ALA A 29 -1.27 5.09 1.36
N ILE A 30 -2.46 5.15 0.75
CA ILE A 30 -2.64 5.18 -0.70
C ILE A 30 -3.10 6.59 -1.07
N VAL A 31 -2.38 7.24 -1.96
CA VAL A 31 -2.79 8.53 -2.53
C VAL A 31 -3.45 8.27 -3.88
N SER A 32 -4.69 8.70 -4.02
CA SER A 32 -5.37 8.75 -5.32
C SER A 32 -5.28 10.15 -5.90
N LEU A 33 -5.00 10.25 -7.20
CA LEU A 33 -4.89 11.50 -7.93
C LEU A 33 -5.74 11.42 -9.20
N ASP A 34 -6.67 12.34 -9.37
CA ASP A 34 -7.38 12.54 -10.62
C ASP A 34 -6.52 13.38 -11.56
N LEU A 35 -6.09 12.79 -12.67
CA LEU A 35 -5.18 13.43 -13.63
C LEU A 35 -5.89 14.48 -14.51
N THR A 36 -7.23 14.51 -14.49
CA THR A 36 -8.03 15.51 -15.21
C THR A 36 -8.20 16.78 -14.39
N THR A 37 -8.54 16.66 -13.09
CA THR A 37 -8.88 17.79 -12.22
C THR A 37 -7.71 18.22 -11.34
N GLY A 38 -6.76 17.32 -11.06
CA GLY A 38 -5.71 17.51 -10.07
C GLY A 38 -6.14 17.24 -8.63
N ASP A 39 -7.41 16.84 -8.42
CA ASP A 39 -7.89 16.51 -7.09
C ASP A 39 -7.19 15.25 -6.57
N SER A 40 -6.84 15.28 -5.30
CA SER A 40 -6.17 14.15 -4.66
C SER A 40 -6.77 13.83 -3.30
N ARG A 41 -6.65 12.58 -2.92
CA ARG A 41 -7.02 12.09 -1.59
C ARG A 41 -5.97 11.13 -1.07
N ARG A 42 -5.71 11.23 0.21
CA ARG A 42 -4.81 10.33 0.95
C ARG A 42 -5.63 9.43 1.86
N PHE A 43 -5.72 8.14 1.53
CA PHE A 43 -6.37 7.12 2.36
C PHE A 43 -5.37 6.56 3.37
N VAL A 44 -5.70 6.65 4.65
CA VAL A 44 -4.95 6.07 5.78
C VAL A 44 -5.85 5.12 6.55
N GLY A 45 -5.40 3.90 6.76
CA GLY A 45 -6.11 2.89 7.54
C GLY A 45 -5.14 1.91 8.19
N GLU A 46 -5.66 0.96 8.96
CA GLU A 46 -4.84 -0.09 9.55
C GLU A 46 -4.10 -0.89 8.47
N SER A 47 -4.77 -1.18 7.34
CA SER A 47 -4.22 -1.94 6.22
C SER A 47 -3.08 -1.22 5.47
N THR A 48 -2.97 0.10 5.60
CA THR A 48 -1.89 0.88 4.98
C THR A 48 -0.66 1.01 5.85
N GLY A 49 -0.72 0.53 7.10
CA GLY A 49 0.37 0.56 8.06
C GLY A 49 1.37 -0.59 7.90
N TYR A 50 2.44 -0.53 8.67
CA TYR A 50 3.40 -1.63 8.80
C TYR A 50 3.11 -2.48 10.04
N ASP A 51 3.64 -3.71 10.06
CA ASP A 51 3.57 -4.59 11.23
C ASP A 51 4.77 -4.33 12.16
N PRO A 52 4.54 -3.79 13.37
CA PRO A 52 5.62 -3.46 14.30
C PRO A 52 6.30 -4.70 14.90
N ASN A 53 5.75 -5.90 14.69
CA ASN A 53 6.32 -7.16 15.20
C ASN A 53 7.27 -7.82 14.19
N LEU A 54 7.40 -7.27 12.99
CA LEU A 54 8.31 -7.76 11.97
C LEU A 54 9.65 -7.04 12.03
N TYR A 55 10.74 -7.80 11.80
CA TYR A 55 12.10 -7.32 11.79
C TYR A 55 12.84 -7.84 10.56
N PHE A 56 13.67 -7.00 9.96
CA PHE A 56 14.68 -7.44 9.02
C PHE A 56 15.91 -7.91 9.79
N THR A 57 16.37 -9.11 9.47
CA THR A 57 17.61 -9.63 10.05
C THR A 57 18.73 -9.47 9.04
N ILE A 58 19.74 -8.70 9.42
CA ILE A 58 20.96 -8.54 8.65
C ILE A 58 22.07 -9.34 9.32
N ASN A 59 22.83 -10.09 8.56
CA ASN A 59 23.99 -10.85 9.04
C ASN A 59 25.29 -10.18 8.59
N PRO A 60 25.71 -9.08 9.25
CA PRO A 60 27.00 -8.46 8.99
C PRO A 60 28.13 -9.35 9.52
N PRO A 61 29.41 -9.12 9.11
CA PRO A 61 30.57 -9.89 9.59
C PRO A 61 30.72 -9.94 11.12
N ALA A 62 30.11 -8.99 11.84
CA ALA A 62 30.17 -8.88 13.32
C ALA A 62 29.01 -9.60 14.05
N GLY A 63 28.12 -10.30 13.35
CA GLY A 63 26.97 -10.99 13.93
C GLY A 63 25.61 -10.57 13.35
N PHE A 64 24.49 -10.95 14.00
CA PHE A 64 23.16 -10.64 13.56
C PHE A 64 22.70 -9.27 14.07
N LEU A 65 22.06 -8.50 13.21
CA LEU A 65 21.41 -7.25 13.54
C LEU A 65 19.93 -7.32 13.11
N ASN A 66 19.02 -7.14 14.05
CA ASN A 66 17.61 -6.98 13.76
C ASN A 66 17.29 -5.50 13.60
N MET A 67 16.66 -5.14 12.48
CA MET A 67 16.25 -3.78 12.16
C MET A 67 14.75 -3.69 11.92
N GLN A 68 14.15 -2.60 12.38
CA GLN A 68 12.86 -2.13 11.93
C GLN A 68 13.05 -0.93 11.01
N LEU A 69 12.47 -0.97 9.83
CA LEU A 69 12.48 0.16 8.90
C LEU A 69 11.25 1.07 9.08
N ASN A 70 10.23 0.57 9.79
CA ASN A 70 8.95 1.27 9.99
C ASN A 70 8.33 1.75 8.66
N THR A 71 8.48 0.93 7.61
CA THR A 71 8.05 1.27 6.26
C THR A 71 6.69 0.64 5.98
N ALA A 72 5.72 1.49 5.75
CA ALA A 72 4.32 1.14 5.52
C ALA A 72 4.05 0.75 4.06
N THR A 73 2.91 1.14 3.49
CA THR A 73 2.47 0.78 2.13
C THR A 73 3.53 1.11 1.10
N ASP A 74 4.06 0.09 0.46
CA ASP A 74 5.16 0.16 -0.49
C ASP A 74 4.71 -0.42 -1.84
N GLY A 75 4.59 -1.74 -1.94
CA GLY A 75 4.12 -2.39 -3.16
C GLY A 75 2.66 -2.05 -3.47
N ILE A 76 2.40 -1.61 -4.70
CA ILE A 76 1.07 -1.29 -5.20
C ILE A 76 0.90 -1.81 -6.62
N ALA A 77 -0.27 -2.36 -6.94
CA ALA A 77 -0.61 -2.82 -8.29
C ALA A 77 -2.10 -2.63 -8.57
N LEU A 78 -2.43 -2.22 -9.78
CA LEU A 78 -3.80 -2.13 -10.25
C LEU A 78 -4.16 -3.37 -11.07
N HIS A 79 -5.26 -4.03 -10.72
CA HIS A 79 -5.73 -5.16 -11.51
C HIS A 79 -6.41 -4.66 -12.80
N PRO A 80 -6.04 -5.20 -13.95
CA PRO A 80 -6.43 -4.61 -15.25
C PRO A 80 -7.94 -4.69 -15.55
N THR A 81 -8.70 -5.54 -14.88
CA THR A 81 -10.10 -5.81 -15.23
C THR A 81 -11.08 -5.77 -14.08
N ASN A 82 -10.65 -5.89 -12.82
CA ASN A 82 -11.58 -5.95 -11.68
C ASN A 82 -11.73 -4.62 -10.91
N GLY A 83 -11.04 -3.57 -11.33
CA GLY A 83 -11.13 -2.25 -10.71
C GLY A 83 -10.58 -2.17 -9.29
N ARG A 84 -9.66 -3.06 -8.91
CA ARG A 84 -9.09 -3.09 -7.57
C ARG A 84 -7.61 -2.74 -7.55
N VAL A 85 -7.22 -1.94 -6.57
CA VAL A 85 -5.83 -1.71 -6.20
C VAL A 85 -5.43 -2.73 -5.13
N TYR A 86 -4.33 -3.43 -5.38
CA TYR A 86 -3.68 -4.36 -4.46
C TYR A 86 -2.46 -3.69 -3.87
N TYR A 87 -2.23 -3.88 -2.58
CA TYR A 87 -1.13 -3.21 -1.90
C TYR A 87 -0.64 -3.99 -0.69
N VAL A 88 0.57 -3.70 -0.28
CA VAL A 88 1.23 -4.32 0.88
C VAL A 88 2.27 -3.37 1.46
N ALA A 89 2.42 -3.39 2.78
CA ALA A 89 3.54 -2.71 3.42
C ALA A 89 4.86 -3.45 3.14
N LEU A 90 5.97 -2.71 3.02
CA LEU A 90 7.30 -3.33 2.95
C LEU A 90 7.55 -4.15 4.23
N GLN A 91 7.34 -3.55 5.40
CA GLN A 91 7.37 -4.23 6.68
C GLN A 91 5.99 -4.82 7.00
N GLY A 92 5.52 -5.72 6.14
CA GLY A 92 4.23 -6.39 6.27
C GLY A 92 4.16 -7.64 5.39
N LYS A 93 3.32 -8.60 5.77
CA LYS A 93 3.12 -9.85 5.02
C LYS A 93 1.72 -9.95 4.43
N THR A 94 0.75 -9.22 4.94
CA THR A 94 -0.63 -9.28 4.47
C THR A 94 -0.81 -8.43 3.20
N VAL A 95 -1.31 -9.05 2.16
CA VAL A 95 -1.73 -8.39 0.92
C VAL A 95 -3.17 -7.98 1.06
N TYR A 96 -3.45 -6.73 0.83
CA TYR A 96 -4.79 -6.15 0.83
C TYR A 96 -5.21 -5.71 -0.56
N SER A 97 -6.51 -5.54 -0.74
CA SER A 97 -7.06 -4.85 -1.90
C SER A 97 -8.25 -3.98 -1.54
N VAL A 98 -8.46 -2.94 -2.32
CA VAL A 98 -9.63 -2.08 -2.24
C VAL A 98 -10.09 -1.70 -3.65
N ASP A 99 -11.40 -1.57 -3.82
CA ASP A 99 -11.96 -1.09 -5.08
C ASP A 99 -11.60 0.39 -5.28
N THR A 100 -11.22 0.76 -6.50
CA THR A 100 -10.79 2.13 -6.83
C THR A 100 -11.85 3.18 -6.56
N GLU A 101 -13.14 2.80 -6.62
CA GLU A 101 -14.25 3.69 -6.27
C GLU A 101 -14.09 4.28 -4.87
N TYR A 102 -13.72 3.44 -3.88
CA TYR A 102 -13.59 3.87 -2.49
C TYR A 102 -12.32 4.67 -2.19
N LEU A 103 -11.42 4.83 -3.15
CA LEU A 103 -10.26 5.71 -3.03
C LEU A 103 -10.55 7.14 -3.51
N SER A 104 -11.75 7.42 -4.01
CA SER A 104 -12.17 8.75 -4.42
C SER A 104 -12.39 9.71 -3.24
N THR A 105 -12.47 11.00 -3.53
CA THR A 105 -12.72 12.06 -2.52
C THR A 105 -14.12 11.99 -1.90
N ALA A 106 -15.02 11.14 -2.43
CA ALA A 106 -16.38 10.98 -1.93
C ALA A 106 -16.48 10.17 -0.62
N TYR A 107 -15.40 9.47 -0.22
CA TYR A 107 -15.41 8.55 0.92
C TYR A 107 -14.44 9.00 2.02
N THR A 108 -14.82 8.72 3.27
CA THR A 108 -13.94 8.87 4.44
C THR A 108 -12.99 7.68 4.56
N ASP A 109 -11.94 7.81 5.38
CA ASP A 109 -11.02 6.70 5.65
C ASP A 109 -11.71 5.50 6.30
N ALA A 110 -12.71 5.74 7.17
CA ALA A 110 -13.49 4.68 7.80
C ALA A 110 -14.34 3.92 6.78
N GLU A 111 -15.00 4.62 5.85
CA GLU A 111 -15.79 4.02 4.78
C GLU A 111 -14.92 3.20 3.83
N THR A 112 -13.76 3.72 3.45
CA THR A 112 -12.79 3.00 2.62
C THR A 112 -12.25 1.76 3.35
N SER A 113 -11.89 1.89 4.62
CA SER A 113 -11.38 0.78 5.43
C SER A 113 -12.37 -0.38 5.53
N ALA A 114 -13.68 -0.08 5.60
CA ALA A 114 -14.74 -1.09 5.62
C ALA A 114 -14.83 -1.91 4.32
N GLN A 115 -14.26 -1.42 3.21
CA GLN A 115 -14.26 -2.07 1.88
C GLN A 115 -12.93 -2.77 1.56
N VAL A 116 -11.94 -2.64 2.41
CA VAL A 116 -10.66 -3.35 2.25
C VAL A 116 -10.86 -4.85 2.43
N ARG A 117 -10.24 -5.63 1.57
CA ARG A 117 -10.20 -7.09 1.65
C ARG A 117 -8.80 -7.57 1.94
N THR A 118 -8.69 -8.59 2.77
CA THR A 118 -7.48 -9.39 2.91
C THR A 118 -7.44 -10.43 1.79
N GLU A 119 -6.41 -10.37 0.96
CA GLU A 119 -6.27 -11.27 -0.21
C GLU A 119 -5.37 -12.47 0.10
N GLY A 120 -4.46 -12.33 1.03
CA GLY A 120 -3.57 -13.40 1.44
C GLY A 120 -2.40 -12.93 2.27
N VAL A 121 -1.56 -13.89 2.63
CA VAL A 121 -0.34 -13.64 3.42
C VAL A 121 0.86 -14.12 2.64
N LYS A 122 1.84 -13.25 2.46
CA LYS A 122 3.14 -13.59 1.83
C LYS A 122 3.99 -14.43 2.79
N VAL A 123 4.88 -15.20 2.22
CA VAL A 123 5.86 -15.98 3.00
C VAL A 123 6.78 -15.06 3.80
N ASP A 124 7.18 -13.94 3.20
CA ASP A 124 8.06 -12.96 3.83
C ASP A 124 7.78 -11.53 3.35
N MET A 125 8.44 -10.56 3.98
CA MET A 125 8.44 -9.17 3.56
C MET A 125 9.01 -9.05 2.14
N SER A 126 8.50 -8.12 1.38
CA SER A 126 8.99 -7.84 0.02
C SER A 126 8.74 -6.39 -0.36
N ASP A 127 9.63 -5.87 -1.14
CA ASP A 127 9.52 -4.63 -1.87
C ASP A 127 8.76 -4.85 -3.19
N GLY A 128 7.95 -3.90 -3.57
CA GLY A 128 7.25 -3.87 -4.84
C GLY A 128 6.16 -4.91 -5.05
N MET A 129 5.33 -4.66 -6.06
CA MET A 129 4.26 -5.56 -6.52
C MET A 129 3.94 -5.28 -7.99
N SER A 130 3.59 -6.31 -8.73
CA SER A 130 3.08 -6.16 -10.10
C SER A 130 1.98 -7.16 -10.41
N MET A 131 1.10 -6.82 -11.37
CA MET A 131 0.09 -7.72 -11.89
C MET A 131 0.55 -8.35 -13.20
N LEU A 132 0.50 -9.68 -13.27
CA LEU A 132 0.70 -10.41 -14.50
C LEU A 132 -0.63 -10.51 -15.25
N GLN A 133 -0.66 -9.98 -16.48
CA GLN A 133 -1.73 -10.31 -17.42
C GLN A 133 -1.45 -11.70 -18.00
N LYS A 134 -2.37 -12.65 -17.81
CA LYS A 134 -2.36 -13.87 -18.63
C LYS A 134 -2.63 -13.45 -20.09
N ARG A 135 -1.68 -13.72 -20.93
CA ARG A 135 -1.85 -13.60 -22.39
C ARG A 135 -2.76 -14.72 -22.90
#